data_f3d2689f2c8b3471210a2f1883a1964d
#
_entry.id   f3d2689f2c8b3471210a2f1883a1964d
#
_cell.length_a   1.000
_cell.length_b   1.000
_cell.length_c   1.000
_cell.angle_alpha   90.00
_cell.angle_beta   90.00
_cell.angle_gamma   90.00
#
_symmetry.space_group_name_H-M   'P 1'
#
loop_
_entity.id
_entity.type
_entity.pdbx_description
1 polymer ?
#
loop_
_entity_poly.entity_id
_entity_poly.type
_entity_poly.pdbx_seq_one_letter_code
_entity_poly.pdbx_strand_id
1 'polypeptide(L)'
;DYGQYFLILAIMLSLLVHVPGLGKTVNGATRWIDLGFFTLQISEVSRLFFFLWLSGYITRNNFDKNYLKIFIFLSILMLVIVFQRDFGSMILLFLTFVVFSFLSNLKMINLLKILSLAVLPIFLLVYFYPYRIQRILAFIDPWSDPQGSGYQIIASQIALSSGGFFGQGLGSSTQKLFYLPEQYNDFILAIIGEELGFIFLVILLILYFLLFSRIFIFYKKTSKISEFSANIILSIVLLMFIQTIIHILVNIGLFPTKGMGLPFISYGGTNLLLMFTY
;
A
#
# COMPACT_ATOMS: atom_id res chain seq x y z
N ASP A 1 27.92 -8.07 6.38
CA ASP A 1 27.02 -8.71 5.40
C ASP A 1 25.63 -9.15 5.96
N TYR A 2 25.04 -8.31 6.79
CA TYR A 2 23.74 -8.62 7.40
C TYR A 2 22.54 -8.40 6.45
N GLY A 3 22.75 -7.82 5.27
CA GLY A 3 21.67 -7.45 4.36
C GLY A 3 20.78 -8.61 3.92
N GLN A 4 21.36 -9.76 3.59
CA GLN A 4 20.57 -10.92 3.17
C GLN A 4 19.64 -11.50 4.28
N TYR A 5 19.97 -11.26 5.55
CA TYR A 5 19.09 -11.66 6.66
C TYR A 5 17.76 -10.92 6.65
N PHE A 6 17.73 -9.64 6.18
CA PHE A 6 16.47 -8.90 6.05
C PHE A 6 15.55 -9.51 5.00
N LEU A 7 16.09 -10.00 3.87
CA LEU A 7 15.29 -10.70 2.86
C LEU A 7 14.73 -12.02 3.39
N ILE A 8 15.59 -12.82 4.04
CA ILE A 8 15.17 -14.09 4.65
C ILE A 8 14.10 -13.81 5.70
N LEU A 9 14.29 -12.80 6.54
CA LEU A 9 13.34 -12.40 7.57
C LEU A 9 12.00 -11.95 6.96
N ALA A 10 12.01 -11.17 5.86
CA ALA A 10 10.80 -10.76 5.14
C ALA A 10 9.98 -11.96 4.67
N ILE A 11 10.64 -12.95 4.06
CA ILE A 11 9.98 -14.15 3.55
C ILE A 11 9.50 -15.04 4.71
N MET A 12 10.36 -15.29 5.71
CA MET A 12 10.02 -16.13 6.86
C MET A 12 8.85 -15.56 7.66
N LEU A 13 8.86 -14.25 7.97
CA LEU A 13 7.74 -13.59 8.63
C LEU A 13 6.44 -13.74 7.81
N SER A 14 6.51 -13.55 6.50
CA SER A 14 5.35 -13.71 5.64
C SER A 14 4.81 -15.15 5.64
N LEU A 15 5.64 -16.16 5.81
CA LEU A 15 5.23 -17.55 5.93
C LEU A 15 4.66 -17.90 7.31
N LEU A 16 5.13 -17.25 8.38
CA LEU A 16 4.67 -17.51 9.75
C LEU A 16 3.16 -17.34 9.94
N VAL A 17 2.54 -16.46 9.17
CA VAL A 17 1.08 -16.25 9.21
C VAL A 17 0.28 -17.52 8.88
N HIS A 18 0.87 -18.44 8.10
CA HIS A 18 0.22 -19.69 7.71
C HIS A 18 0.40 -20.82 8.76
N VAL A 19 1.19 -20.58 9.80
CA VAL A 19 1.36 -21.56 10.87
C VAL A 19 0.09 -21.62 11.73
N PRO A 20 -0.53 -22.80 11.91
CA PRO A 20 -1.71 -22.94 12.75
C PRO A 20 -1.48 -22.41 14.16
N GLY A 21 -2.41 -21.60 14.66
CA GLY A 21 -2.34 -20.98 15.99
C GLY A 21 -1.61 -19.64 16.07
N LEU A 22 -0.86 -19.23 15.05
CA LEU A 22 -0.21 -17.90 15.01
C LEU A 22 -0.99 -16.90 14.17
N GLY A 23 -1.48 -17.34 13.01
CA GLY A 23 -2.19 -16.48 12.07
C GLY A 23 -3.64 -16.24 12.46
N LYS A 24 -4.06 -14.97 12.52
CA LYS A 24 -5.45 -14.55 12.71
C LYS A 24 -6.14 -14.39 11.35
N THR A 25 -7.23 -15.10 11.17
CA THR A 25 -8.05 -15.02 9.96
C THR A 25 -9.19 -14.04 10.16
N VAL A 26 -9.27 -13.00 9.32
CA VAL A 26 -10.35 -12.02 9.31
C VAL A 26 -10.89 -11.94 7.88
N ASN A 27 -12.21 -12.06 7.73
CA ASN A 27 -12.90 -12.05 6.43
C ASN A 27 -12.29 -13.04 5.42
N GLY A 28 -11.90 -14.24 5.90
CA GLY A 28 -11.33 -15.30 5.07
C GLY A 28 -9.90 -15.06 4.59
N ALA A 29 -9.21 -14.04 5.12
CA ALA A 29 -7.82 -13.75 4.82
C ALA A 29 -6.97 -13.84 6.08
N THR A 30 -5.87 -14.59 6.02
CA THR A 30 -4.92 -14.76 7.12
C THR A 30 -3.73 -13.85 6.89
N ARG A 31 -3.75 -12.66 7.49
CA ARG A 31 -2.77 -11.57 7.22
C ARG A 31 -2.09 -11.05 8.49
N TRP A 32 -2.66 -11.34 9.65
CA TRP A 32 -2.25 -10.78 10.92
C TRP A 32 -1.72 -11.87 11.85
N ILE A 33 -0.74 -11.49 12.66
CA ILE A 33 -0.35 -12.25 13.85
C ILE A 33 -0.92 -11.51 15.05
N ASP A 34 -1.63 -12.25 15.92
CA ASP A 34 -2.19 -11.71 17.14
C ASP A 34 -1.15 -11.85 18.27
N LEU A 35 -0.67 -10.71 18.77
CA LEU A 35 0.29 -10.64 19.87
C LEU A 35 -0.41 -10.41 21.24
N GLY A 36 -1.73 -10.52 21.28
CA GLY A 36 -2.56 -10.35 22.47
C GLY A 36 -2.93 -8.88 22.74
N PHE A 37 -1.98 -7.98 22.77
CA PHE A 37 -2.21 -6.54 23.00
C PHE A 37 -2.32 -5.72 21.71
N PHE A 38 -1.82 -6.21 20.59
CA PHE A 38 -2.08 -5.66 19.25
C PHE A 38 -1.94 -6.74 18.18
N THR A 39 -2.50 -6.48 16.99
CA THR A 39 -2.36 -7.35 15.82
C THR A 39 -1.33 -6.77 14.87
N LEU A 40 -0.38 -7.60 14.42
CA LEU A 40 0.68 -7.21 13.50
C LEU A 40 0.34 -7.69 12.09
N GLN A 41 0.22 -6.77 11.13
CA GLN A 41 0.06 -7.12 9.73
C GLN A 41 1.43 -7.40 9.11
N ILE A 42 1.68 -8.67 8.84
CA ILE A 42 3.01 -9.14 8.45
C ILE A 42 3.44 -8.63 7.07
N SER A 43 2.52 -8.47 6.13
CA SER A 43 2.84 -7.95 4.80
C SER A 43 3.43 -6.52 4.84
N GLU A 44 3.04 -5.69 5.81
CA GLU A 44 3.61 -4.34 5.99
C GLU A 44 5.07 -4.41 6.46
N VAL A 45 5.34 -5.25 7.46
CA VAL A 45 6.71 -5.46 7.99
C VAL A 45 7.62 -6.07 6.93
N SER A 46 7.11 -7.05 6.18
CA SER A 46 7.88 -7.73 5.13
C SER A 46 8.26 -6.78 3.99
N ARG A 47 7.39 -5.83 3.64
CA ARG A 47 7.72 -4.78 2.65
C ARG A 47 8.89 -3.92 3.13
N LEU A 48 8.90 -3.50 4.40
CA LEU A 48 10.01 -2.73 4.97
C LEU A 48 11.31 -3.51 4.87
N PHE A 49 11.33 -4.76 5.34
CA PHE A 49 12.54 -5.58 5.30
C PHE A 49 13.04 -5.86 3.88
N PHE A 50 12.13 -6.05 2.92
CA PHE A 50 12.51 -6.17 1.52
C PHE A 50 13.24 -4.93 1.00
N PHE A 51 12.73 -3.71 1.29
CA PHE A 51 13.39 -2.48 0.84
C PHE A 51 14.68 -2.18 1.60
N LEU A 52 14.80 -2.55 2.87
CA LEU A 52 16.07 -2.49 3.60
C LEU A 52 17.14 -3.40 2.95
N TRP A 53 16.76 -4.63 2.60
CA TRP A 53 17.63 -5.52 1.84
C TRP A 53 17.98 -4.94 0.46
N LEU A 54 16.98 -4.50 -0.29
CA LEU A 54 17.17 -3.97 -1.65
C LEU A 54 18.13 -2.78 -1.65
N SER A 55 17.92 -1.82 -0.73
CA SER A 55 18.78 -0.63 -0.58
C SER A 55 20.24 -1.03 -0.33
N GLY A 56 20.49 -1.98 0.57
CA GLY A 56 21.83 -2.48 0.84
C GLY A 56 22.41 -3.33 -0.30
N TYR A 57 21.58 -4.03 -1.03
CA TYR A 57 22.03 -4.87 -2.15
C TYR A 57 22.46 -4.04 -3.35
N ILE A 58 21.69 -3.03 -3.76
CA ILE A 58 22.02 -2.20 -4.93
C ILE A 58 23.18 -1.25 -4.68
N THR A 59 23.42 -0.81 -3.44
CA THR A 59 24.59 0.00 -3.09
C THR A 59 25.90 -0.77 -3.25
N ARG A 60 25.87 -2.10 -3.07
CA ARG A 60 27.06 -2.96 -3.17
C ARG A 60 27.21 -3.64 -4.52
N ASN A 61 26.14 -3.76 -5.29
CA ASN A 61 26.09 -4.50 -6.52
C ASN A 61 25.52 -3.67 -7.66
N ASN A 62 25.96 -3.92 -8.86
CA ASN A 62 25.43 -3.26 -10.04
C ASN A 62 23.95 -3.65 -10.25
N PHE A 63 23.04 -2.69 -10.17
CA PHE A 63 21.61 -2.92 -10.29
C PHE A 63 21.25 -3.51 -11.67
N ASP A 64 21.81 -2.94 -12.74
CA ASP A 64 21.54 -3.39 -14.11
C ASP A 64 21.94 -4.84 -14.38
N LYS A 65 23.02 -5.33 -13.77
CA LYS A 65 23.45 -6.71 -13.94
C LYS A 65 22.62 -7.70 -13.11
N ASN A 66 22.04 -7.23 -12.02
CA ASN A 66 21.36 -8.08 -11.04
C ASN A 66 19.83 -7.90 -11.01
N TYR A 67 19.25 -7.11 -11.92
CA TYR A 67 17.81 -6.78 -11.92
C TYR A 67 16.92 -8.03 -11.94
N LEU A 68 17.30 -9.06 -12.69
CA LEU A 68 16.54 -10.31 -12.78
C LEU A 68 16.55 -11.08 -11.45
N LYS A 69 17.70 -11.17 -10.78
CA LYS A 69 17.83 -11.79 -9.46
C LYS A 69 16.97 -11.07 -8.43
N ILE A 70 16.99 -9.74 -8.44
CA ILE A 70 16.18 -8.92 -7.55
C ILE A 70 14.68 -9.14 -7.84
N PHE A 71 14.30 -9.18 -9.11
CA PHE A 71 12.93 -9.44 -9.54
C PHE A 71 12.43 -10.83 -9.11
N ILE A 72 13.29 -11.85 -9.15
CA ILE A 72 12.95 -13.20 -8.65
C ILE A 72 12.63 -13.16 -7.15
N PHE A 73 13.44 -12.50 -6.32
CA PHE A 73 13.18 -12.38 -4.88
C PHE A 73 11.93 -11.56 -4.58
N LEU A 74 11.71 -10.47 -5.33
CA LEU A 74 10.45 -9.72 -5.27
C LEU A 74 9.26 -10.61 -5.59
N SER A 75 9.35 -11.41 -6.67
CA SER A 75 8.28 -12.31 -7.10
C SER A 75 7.96 -13.38 -6.06
N ILE A 76 8.98 -13.94 -5.40
CA ILE A 76 8.80 -14.90 -4.30
C ILE A 76 8.02 -14.24 -3.15
N LEU A 77 8.43 -13.04 -2.72
CA LEU A 77 7.73 -12.33 -1.65
C LEU A 77 6.30 -11.96 -2.06
N MET A 78 6.10 -11.49 -3.29
CA MET A 78 4.76 -11.20 -3.83
C MET A 78 3.86 -12.43 -3.83
N LEU A 79 4.37 -13.59 -4.23
CA LEU A 79 3.62 -14.85 -4.21
C LEU A 79 3.18 -15.20 -2.78
N VAL A 80 4.07 -15.11 -1.79
CA VAL A 80 3.72 -15.38 -0.39
C VAL A 80 2.62 -14.43 0.10
N ILE A 81 2.71 -13.12 -0.22
CA ILE A 81 1.69 -12.12 0.12
C ILE A 81 0.34 -12.44 -0.58
N VAL A 82 0.37 -12.93 -1.82
CA VAL A 82 -0.85 -13.36 -2.54
C VAL A 82 -1.52 -14.55 -1.87
N PHE A 83 -0.76 -15.52 -1.34
CA PHE A 83 -1.30 -16.62 -0.55
C PHE A 83 -2.00 -16.15 0.73
N GLN A 84 -1.58 -15.04 1.32
CA GLN A 84 -2.27 -14.37 2.43
C GLN A 84 -3.58 -13.67 1.98
N ARG A 85 -3.94 -13.74 0.70
CA ARG A 85 -5.04 -13.00 0.05
C ARG A 85 -4.89 -11.47 0.15
N ASP A 86 -3.65 -10.96 0.37
CA ASP A 86 -3.36 -9.52 0.48
C ASP A 86 -2.88 -8.94 -0.85
N PHE A 87 -3.81 -8.83 -1.79
CA PHE A 87 -3.52 -8.30 -3.12
C PHE A 87 -3.14 -6.80 -3.10
N GLY A 88 -3.70 -6.05 -2.13
CA GLY A 88 -3.36 -4.63 -1.94
C GLY A 88 -1.89 -4.42 -1.64
N SER A 89 -1.37 -5.14 -0.64
CA SER A 89 0.05 -5.09 -0.26
C SER A 89 0.98 -5.56 -1.37
N MET A 90 0.57 -6.57 -2.15
CA MET A 90 1.33 -7.02 -3.31
C MET A 90 1.46 -5.92 -4.38
N ILE A 91 0.36 -5.24 -4.72
CA ILE A 91 0.40 -4.14 -5.71
C ILE A 91 1.24 -2.98 -5.18
N LEU A 92 1.08 -2.59 -3.91
CA LEU A 92 1.86 -1.51 -3.32
C LEU A 92 3.36 -1.83 -3.35
N LEU A 93 3.75 -3.07 -2.99
CA LEU A 93 5.13 -3.53 -3.07
C LEU A 93 5.68 -3.44 -4.50
N PHE A 94 4.92 -3.93 -5.48
CA PHE A 94 5.33 -3.92 -6.89
C PHE A 94 5.44 -2.49 -7.44
N LEU A 95 4.44 -1.65 -7.25
CA LEU A 95 4.46 -0.25 -7.71
C LEU A 95 5.62 0.53 -7.08
N THR A 96 5.83 0.35 -5.78
CA THR A 96 6.96 0.98 -5.08
C THR A 96 8.29 0.51 -5.66
N PHE A 97 8.44 -0.79 -5.93
CA PHE A 97 9.65 -1.34 -6.55
C PHE A 97 9.89 -0.76 -7.95
N VAL A 98 8.85 -0.63 -8.78
CA VAL A 98 8.96 -0.07 -10.14
C VAL A 98 9.42 1.39 -10.08
N VAL A 99 8.76 2.23 -9.27
CA VAL A 99 9.12 3.65 -9.13
C VAL A 99 10.50 3.80 -8.49
N PHE A 100 10.81 3.01 -7.47
CA PHE A 100 12.13 2.99 -6.85
C PHE A 100 13.22 2.63 -7.86
N SER A 101 13.01 1.59 -8.68
CA SER A 101 13.97 1.15 -9.70
C SER A 101 14.22 2.22 -10.76
N PHE A 102 13.17 2.92 -11.17
CA PHE A 102 13.28 4.06 -12.09
C PHE A 102 14.13 5.19 -11.51
N LEU A 103 13.85 5.59 -10.25
CA LEU A 103 14.57 6.67 -9.58
C LEU A 103 15.99 6.29 -9.14
N SER A 104 16.27 5.01 -8.95
CA SER A 104 17.61 4.47 -8.67
C SER A 104 18.42 4.16 -9.92
N ASN A 105 18.07 4.78 -11.06
CA ASN A 105 18.80 4.72 -12.33
C ASN A 105 18.94 3.32 -12.94
N LEU A 106 17.97 2.42 -12.72
CA LEU A 106 17.90 1.17 -13.50
C LEU A 106 17.64 1.53 -14.97
N LYS A 107 18.38 0.93 -15.89
CA LYS A 107 18.20 1.15 -17.33
C LYS A 107 16.74 0.87 -17.74
N MET A 108 16.16 1.77 -18.52
CA MET A 108 14.78 1.68 -18.98
C MET A 108 14.46 0.33 -19.64
N ILE A 109 15.39 -0.21 -20.41
CA ILE A 109 15.19 -1.52 -21.05
C ILE A 109 15.03 -2.67 -20.05
N ASN A 110 15.75 -2.63 -18.92
CA ASN A 110 15.62 -3.63 -17.85
C ASN A 110 14.32 -3.45 -17.08
N LEU A 111 13.89 -2.20 -16.86
CA LEU A 111 12.60 -1.89 -16.27
C LEU A 111 11.44 -2.39 -17.16
N LEU A 112 11.49 -2.16 -18.46
CA LEU A 112 10.50 -2.68 -19.41
C LEU A 112 10.45 -4.21 -19.43
N LYS A 113 11.60 -4.89 -19.31
CA LYS A 113 11.64 -6.35 -19.17
C LYS A 113 10.96 -6.83 -17.88
N ILE A 114 11.19 -6.14 -16.75
CA ILE A 114 10.49 -6.45 -15.48
C ILE A 114 8.98 -6.29 -15.66
N LEU A 115 8.53 -5.18 -16.24
CA LEU A 115 7.11 -4.93 -16.49
C LEU A 115 6.50 -6.00 -17.39
N SER A 116 7.16 -6.37 -18.50
CA SER A 116 6.68 -7.42 -19.39
C SER A 116 6.60 -8.81 -18.71
N LEU A 117 7.59 -9.15 -17.87
CA LEU A 117 7.58 -10.39 -17.10
C LEU A 117 6.48 -10.42 -16.04
N ALA A 118 6.07 -9.27 -15.51
CA ALA A 118 5.02 -9.15 -14.51
C ALA A 118 3.59 -9.26 -15.10
N VAL A 119 3.41 -8.97 -16.39
CA VAL A 119 2.08 -8.97 -17.03
C VAL A 119 1.41 -10.33 -16.92
N LEU A 120 2.10 -11.41 -17.30
CA LEU A 120 1.52 -12.76 -17.31
C LEU A 120 1.11 -13.24 -15.90
N PRO A 121 1.95 -13.18 -14.86
CA PRO A 121 1.54 -13.53 -13.50
C PRO A 121 0.36 -12.70 -12.98
N ILE A 122 0.34 -11.39 -13.23
CA ILE A 122 -0.76 -10.52 -12.80
C ILE A 122 -2.05 -10.92 -13.52
N PHE A 123 -2.01 -11.16 -14.83
CA PHE A 123 -3.16 -11.63 -15.60
C PHE A 123 -3.70 -12.95 -15.05
N LEU A 124 -2.84 -13.93 -14.81
CA LEU A 124 -3.23 -15.23 -14.24
C LEU A 124 -3.84 -15.07 -12.85
N LEU A 125 -3.27 -14.21 -12.00
CA LEU A 125 -3.80 -13.94 -10.67
C LEU A 125 -5.20 -13.29 -10.69
N VAL A 126 -5.51 -12.48 -11.68
CA VAL A 126 -6.86 -11.92 -11.86
C VAL A 126 -7.80 -12.97 -12.41
N TYR A 127 -7.37 -13.74 -13.43
CA TYR A 127 -8.18 -14.73 -14.11
C TYR A 127 -8.65 -15.88 -13.19
N PHE A 128 -7.77 -16.42 -12.36
CA PHE A 128 -8.09 -17.54 -11.47
C PHE A 128 -8.90 -17.17 -10.23
N TYR A 129 -9.11 -15.88 -9.96
CA TYR A 129 -9.86 -15.45 -8.78
C TYR A 129 -11.05 -14.56 -9.16
N PRO A 130 -12.27 -15.14 -9.36
CA PRO A 130 -13.46 -14.40 -9.81
C PRO A 130 -13.80 -13.15 -8.98
N TYR A 131 -13.57 -13.19 -7.67
CA TYR A 131 -13.74 -12.07 -6.76
C TYR A 131 -12.93 -10.81 -7.20
N ARG A 132 -11.76 -10.98 -7.80
CA ARG A 132 -10.95 -9.86 -8.30
C ARG A 132 -11.54 -9.25 -9.56
N ILE A 133 -12.11 -10.09 -10.41
CA ILE A 133 -12.84 -9.62 -11.61
C ILE A 133 -14.06 -8.81 -11.17
N GLN A 134 -14.82 -9.28 -10.18
CA GLN A 134 -15.96 -8.52 -9.64
C GLN A 134 -15.55 -7.15 -9.11
N ARG A 135 -14.42 -7.02 -8.42
CA ARG A 135 -13.92 -5.71 -7.97
C ARG A 135 -13.51 -4.79 -9.11
N ILE A 136 -12.97 -5.33 -10.21
CA ILE A 136 -12.64 -4.55 -11.40
C ILE A 136 -13.92 -4.11 -12.11
N LEU A 137 -14.93 -4.98 -12.25
CA LEU A 137 -16.22 -4.63 -12.83
C LEU A 137 -16.95 -3.57 -11.99
N ALA A 138 -16.97 -3.74 -10.67
CA ALA A 138 -17.54 -2.77 -9.74
C ALA A 138 -16.81 -1.40 -9.78
N PHE A 139 -15.54 -1.37 -10.13
CA PHE A 139 -14.81 -0.12 -10.36
C PHE A 139 -15.21 0.54 -11.68
N ILE A 140 -15.43 -0.24 -12.75
CA ILE A 140 -15.82 0.30 -14.07
C ILE A 140 -17.27 0.82 -14.02
N ASP A 141 -18.18 0.05 -13.43
CA ASP A 141 -19.59 0.42 -13.25
C ASP A 141 -20.09 0.02 -11.85
N PRO A 142 -19.90 0.90 -10.84
CA PRO A 142 -20.37 0.62 -9.48
C PRO A 142 -21.88 0.45 -9.37
N TRP A 143 -22.62 1.10 -10.28
CA TRP A 143 -24.08 1.10 -10.26
C TRP A 143 -24.72 -0.18 -10.83
N SER A 144 -23.95 -1.04 -11.47
CA SER A 144 -24.44 -2.36 -11.92
C SER A 144 -24.78 -3.30 -10.74
N ASP A 145 -24.13 -3.12 -9.57
CA ASP A 145 -24.39 -3.88 -8.34
C ASP A 145 -24.26 -2.96 -7.11
N PRO A 146 -25.22 -2.04 -6.89
CA PRO A 146 -25.09 -1.00 -5.89
C PRO A 146 -25.21 -1.48 -4.45
N GLN A 147 -25.77 -2.68 -4.19
CA GLN A 147 -25.90 -3.28 -2.86
C GLN A 147 -24.82 -4.35 -2.59
N GLY A 148 -24.06 -4.76 -3.60
CA GLY A 148 -22.99 -5.75 -3.48
C GLY A 148 -21.61 -5.15 -3.69
N SER A 149 -20.98 -5.52 -4.80
CA SER A 149 -19.57 -5.16 -5.07
C SER A 149 -19.32 -3.67 -5.28
N GLY A 150 -20.31 -2.89 -5.77
CA GLY A 150 -20.22 -1.45 -5.97
C GLY A 150 -20.51 -0.62 -4.71
N TYR A 151 -21.10 -1.23 -3.68
CA TYR A 151 -21.59 -0.52 -2.50
C TYR A 151 -20.57 0.41 -1.84
N GLN A 152 -19.34 -0.08 -1.61
CA GLN A 152 -18.29 0.69 -0.94
C GLN A 152 -17.88 1.95 -1.73
N ILE A 153 -17.77 1.85 -3.06
CA ILE A 153 -17.40 2.98 -3.93
C ILE A 153 -18.52 4.02 -3.91
N ILE A 154 -19.77 3.59 -4.08
CA ILE A 154 -20.95 4.47 -4.07
C ILE A 154 -21.08 5.19 -2.73
N ALA A 155 -21.01 4.46 -1.61
CA ALA A 155 -21.10 5.04 -0.29
C ALA A 155 -19.98 6.06 0.01
N SER A 156 -18.75 5.78 -0.46
CA SER A 156 -17.62 6.71 -0.37
C SER A 156 -17.88 8.00 -1.18
N GLN A 157 -18.39 7.88 -2.39
CA GLN A 157 -18.72 9.03 -3.25
C GLN A 157 -19.89 9.85 -2.67
N ILE A 158 -20.90 9.18 -2.10
CA ILE A 158 -22.00 9.86 -1.39
C ILE A 158 -21.46 10.65 -0.20
N ALA A 159 -20.58 10.06 0.62
CA ALA A 159 -19.93 10.74 1.74
C ALA A 159 -19.21 12.02 1.28
N LEU A 160 -18.34 11.91 0.27
CA LEU A 160 -17.58 13.04 -0.26
C LEU A 160 -18.49 14.14 -0.84
N SER A 161 -19.57 13.76 -1.54
CA SER A 161 -20.50 14.72 -2.14
C SER A 161 -21.36 15.43 -1.12
N SER A 162 -21.78 14.73 -0.08
CA SER A 162 -22.63 15.27 0.99
C SER A 162 -21.89 16.28 1.88
N GLY A 163 -20.55 16.19 2.00
CA GLY A 163 -19.76 17.12 2.78
C GLY A 163 -19.67 18.54 2.17
N GLY A 164 -19.86 18.69 0.88
CA GLY A 164 -19.78 20.00 0.22
C GLY A 164 -18.44 20.71 0.48
N PHE A 165 -18.47 22.06 0.56
CA PHE A 165 -17.25 22.85 0.77
C PHE A 165 -16.80 22.87 2.23
N PHE A 166 -17.70 22.94 3.20
CA PHE A 166 -17.42 23.17 4.62
C PHE A 166 -17.66 21.96 5.51
N GLY A 167 -18.21 20.87 4.98
CA GLY A 167 -18.59 19.68 5.73
C GLY A 167 -19.92 19.81 6.45
N GLN A 168 -20.39 18.69 6.99
CA GLN A 168 -21.62 18.62 7.80
C GLN A 168 -21.37 18.88 9.29
N GLY A 169 -20.11 19.02 9.71
CA GLY A 169 -19.69 19.16 11.09
C GLY A 169 -19.07 17.88 11.65
N LEU A 170 -18.20 18.06 12.65
CA LEU A 170 -17.52 16.94 13.31
C LEU A 170 -18.54 16.01 13.99
N GLY A 171 -18.43 14.71 13.73
CA GLY A 171 -19.28 13.68 14.31
C GLY A 171 -20.64 13.52 13.61
N SER A 172 -20.97 14.33 12.58
CA SER A 172 -22.27 14.31 11.90
C SER A 172 -22.30 13.46 10.63
N SER A 173 -21.21 12.74 10.32
CA SER A 173 -21.18 11.80 9.18
C SER A 173 -22.26 10.73 9.33
N THR A 174 -23.14 10.62 8.34
CA THR A 174 -24.15 9.55 8.25
C THR A 174 -23.51 8.23 7.85
N GLN A 175 -22.50 8.26 7.00
CA GLN A 175 -21.79 7.06 6.53
C GLN A 175 -21.00 6.38 7.65
N LYS A 176 -20.63 7.12 8.69
CA LYS A 176 -19.99 6.62 9.91
C LYS A 176 -20.91 5.72 10.76
N LEU A 177 -22.23 5.80 10.61
CA LEU A 177 -23.22 5.00 11.32
C LEU A 177 -23.40 3.60 10.71
N PHE A 178 -22.28 2.92 10.40
CA PHE A 178 -22.20 1.57 9.82
C PHE A 178 -22.70 1.43 8.37
N TYR A 179 -22.99 2.52 7.68
CA TYR A 179 -23.33 2.46 6.26
C TYR A 179 -22.12 2.21 5.37
N LEU A 180 -20.91 2.64 5.77
CA LEU A 180 -19.67 2.41 5.01
C LEU A 180 -18.78 1.39 5.75
N PRO A 181 -18.57 0.17 5.21
CA PRO A 181 -17.65 -0.80 5.80
C PRO A 181 -16.20 -0.29 5.82
N GLU A 182 -15.43 -0.63 6.87
CA GLU A 182 -14.03 -0.22 7.08
C GLU A 182 -13.82 1.31 7.01
N GLN A 183 -14.80 2.07 7.48
CA GLN A 183 -14.84 3.55 7.44
C GLN A 183 -13.65 4.22 8.14
N TYR A 184 -13.14 3.64 9.25
CA TYR A 184 -12.03 4.20 10.01
C TYR A 184 -10.65 3.82 9.44
N ASN A 185 -10.61 2.91 8.48
CA ASN A 185 -9.40 2.38 7.90
C ASN A 185 -9.31 2.74 6.41
N ASP A 186 -10.07 2.05 5.57
CA ASP A 186 -9.94 2.12 4.11
C ASP A 186 -10.63 3.35 3.50
N PHE A 187 -11.65 3.89 4.18
CA PHE A 187 -12.47 5.00 3.70
C PHE A 187 -12.47 6.22 4.62
N ILE A 188 -11.45 6.36 5.47
CA ILE A 188 -11.35 7.49 6.40
C ILE A 188 -11.36 8.85 5.68
N LEU A 189 -10.78 8.93 4.47
CA LEU A 189 -10.77 10.16 3.69
C LEU A 189 -12.19 10.60 3.28
N ALA A 190 -13.07 9.64 2.97
CA ALA A 190 -14.47 9.92 2.66
C ALA A 190 -15.22 10.47 3.88
N ILE A 191 -14.98 9.89 5.06
CA ILE A 191 -15.56 10.39 6.32
C ILE A 191 -15.06 11.79 6.66
N ILE A 192 -13.75 12.04 6.52
CA ILE A 192 -13.16 13.37 6.69
C ILE A 192 -13.80 14.37 5.72
N GLY A 193 -14.00 13.95 4.46
CA GLY A 193 -14.65 14.80 3.46
C GLY A 193 -16.11 15.10 3.79
N GLU A 194 -16.86 14.14 4.33
CA GLU A 194 -18.24 14.34 4.78
C GLU A 194 -18.33 15.31 5.98
N GLU A 195 -17.47 15.11 7.00
CA GLU A 195 -17.51 15.91 8.23
C GLU A 195 -16.90 17.30 8.09
N LEU A 196 -15.74 17.43 7.40
CA LEU A 196 -14.95 18.66 7.34
C LEU A 196 -14.97 19.36 5.99
N GLY A 197 -15.51 18.69 4.96
CA GLY A 197 -15.71 19.24 3.64
C GLY A 197 -14.46 19.30 2.76
N PHE A 198 -14.67 19.82 1.55
CA PHE A 198 -13.64 19.88 0.50
C PHE A 198 -12.43 20.74 0.88
N ILE A 199 -12.67 21.88 1.58
CA ILE A 199 -11.57 22.78 1.98
C ILE A 199 -10.57 22.05 2.87
N PHE A 200 -11.05 21.27 3.84
CA PHE A 200 -10.18 20.50 4.72
C PHE A 200 -9.43 19.39 3.99
N LEU A 201 -10.07 18.73 3.01
CA LEU A 201 -9.38 17.75 2.16
C LEU A 201 -8.22 18.40 1.39
N VAL A 202 -8.41 19.61 0.85
CA VAL A 202 -7.33 20.37 0.18
C VAL A 202 -6.19 20.69 1.16
N ILE A 203 -6.52 21.16 2.37
CA ILE A 203 -5.51 21.42 3.41
C ILE A 203 -4.73 20.14 3.72
N LEU A 204 -5.41 19.01 3.87
CA LEU A 204 -4.79 17.72 4.13
C LEU A 204 -3.84 17.30 3.00
N LEU A 205 -4.25 17.47 1.74
CA LEU A 205 -3.40 17.20 0.58
C LEU A 205 -2.15 18.09 0.54
N ILE A 206 -2.30 19.38 0.89
CA ILE A 206 -1.17 20.31 1.01
C ILE A 206 -0.21 19.84 2.11
N LEU A 207 -0.71 19.39 3.26
CA LEU A 207 0.14 18.85 4.33
C LEU A 207 0.92 17.61 3.89
N TYR A 208 0.28 16.67 3.19
CA TYR A 208 0.99 15.52 2.60
C TYR A 208 2.05 15.96 1.57
N PHE A 209 1.71 16.91 0.70
CA PHE A 209 2.66 17.45 -0.26
C PHE A 209 3.89 18.07 0.42
N LEU A 210 3.68 18.86 1.46
CA LEU A 210 4.76 19.46 2.25
C LEU A 210 5.61 18.38 2.95
N LEU A 211 4.98 17.37 3.55
CA LEU A 211 5.67 16.25 4.19
C LEU A 211 6.58 15.52 3.18
N PHE A 212 6.02 15.06 2.07
CA PHE A 212 6.80 14.33 1.06
C PHE A 212 7.88 15.19 0.40
N SER A 213 7.62 16.48 0.17
CA SER A 213 8.60 17.42 -0.34
C SER A 213 9.79 17.57 0.62
N ARG A 214 9.55 17.66 1.93
CA ARG A 214 10.60 17.76 2.96
C ARG A 214 11.44 16.47 3.02
N ILE A 215 10.82 15.29 2.99
CA ILE A 215 11.55 14.03 3.01
C ILE A 215 12.35 13.87 1.70
N PHE A 216 11.81 14.30 0.55
CA PHE A 216 12.54 14.26 -0.72
C PHE A 216 13.75 15.22 -0.77
N ILE A 217 13.64 16.40 -0.15
CA ILE A 217 14.79 17.31 0.03
C ILE A 217 15.85 16.66 0.92
N PHE A 218 15.42 15.98 1.99
CA PHE A 218 16.32 15.25 2.88
C PHE A 218 17.02 14.09 2.15
N TYR A 219 16.29 13.32 1.35
CA TYR A 219 16.85 12.29 0.45
C TYR A 219 17.97 12.86 -0.43
N LYS A 220 17.72 14.00 -1.12
CA LYS A 220 18.73 14.65 -1.99
C LYS A 220 19.99 15.11 -1.24
N LYS A 221 19.86 15.52 0.03
CA LYS A 221 21.01 15.86 0.85
C LYS A 221 21.79 14.60 1.26
N THR A 222 21.08 13.57 1.71
CA THR A 222 21.67 12.31 2.17
C THR A 222 22.35 11.55 1.03
N SER A 223 21.85 11.63 -0.21
CA SER A 223 22.45 10.95 -1.37
C SER A 223 23.88 11.44 -1.69
N LYS A 224 24.26 12.62 -1.23
CA LYS A 224 25.62 13.14 -1.35
C LYS A 224 26.59 12.59 -0.28
N ILE A 225 26.06 11.98 0.79
CA ILE A 225 26.83 11.49 1.94
C ILE A 225 26.88 9.97 1.94
N SER A 226 25.74 9.31 1.77
CA SER A 226 25.60 7.85 1.83
C SER A 226 24.51 7.40 0.88
N GLU A 227 24.89 6.65 -0.13
CA GLU A 227 23.94 6.04 -1.09
C GLU A 227 23.03 5.03 -0.42
N PHE A 228 23.53 4.24 0.52
CA PHE A 228 22.72 3.29 1.29
C PHE A 228 21.60 3.97 2.06
N SER A 229 21.93 5.02 2.84
CA SER A 229 20.94 5.75 3.61
C SER A 229 19.93 6.47 2.72
N ALA A 230 20.40 7.03 1.58
CA ALA A 230 19.52 7.64 0.60
C ALA A 230 18.52 6.65 0.01
N ASN A 231 18.96 5.45 -0.37
CA ASN A 231 18.09 4.42 -0.92
C ASN A 231 17.04 3.94 0.10
N ILE A 232 17.37 3.89 1.39
CA ILE A 232 16.40 3.60 2.46
C ILE A 232 15.35 4.71 2.52
N ILE A 233 15.76 5.97 2.61
CA ILE A 233 14.84 7.13 2.66
C ILE A 233 13.95 7.15 1.43
N LEU A 234 14.51 6.91 0.24
CA LEU A 234 13.75 6.85 -1.01
C LEU A 234 12.69 5.75 -0.97
N SER A 235 13.04 4.55 -0.54
CA SER A 235 12.11 3.43 -0.47
C SER A 235 10.95 3.69 0.49
N ILE A 236 11.25 4.25 1.67
CA ILE A 236 10.25 4.58 2.68
C ILE A 236 9.30 5.66 2.19
N VAL A 237 9.83 6.78 1.66
CA VAL A 237 8.97 7.86 1.17
C VAL A 237 8.10 7.40 0.00
N LEU A 238 8.60 6.55 -0.86
CA LEU A 238 7.83 5.99 -1.97
C LEU A 238 6.72 5.05 -1.48
N LEU A 239 6.99 4.20 -0.49
CA LEU A 239 5.95 3.36 0.13
C LEU A 239 4.80 4.22 0.66
N MET A 240 5.11 5.25 1.45
CA MET A 240 4.11 6.15 2.02
C MET A 240 3.39 6.96 0.94
N PHE A 241 4.11 7.50 -0.02
CA PHE A 241 3.56 8.33 -1.09
C PHE A 241 2.59 7.54 -1.98
N ILE A 242 3.00 6.36 -2.46
CA ILE A 242 2.17 5.51 -3.31
C ILE A 242 0.95 5.00 -2.54
N GLN A 243 1.11 4.65 -1.27
CA GLN A 243 0.00 4.25 -0.40
C GLN A 243 -1.02 5.39 -0.25
N THR A 244 -0.55 6.62 -0.01
CA THR A 244 -1.42 7.81 0.07
C THR A 244 -2.18 8.04 -1.24
N ILE A 245 -1.49 7.99 -2.40
CA ILE A 245 -2.13 8.16 -3.70
C ILE A 245 -3.19 7.08 -3.93
N ILE A 246 -2.87 5.81 -3.71
CA ILE A 246 -3.83 4.73 -3.91
C ILE A 246 -5.05 4.92 -3.00
N HIS A 247 -4.85 5.30 -1.72
CA HIS A 247 -5.95 5.55 -0.79
C HIS A 247 -6.87 6.67 -1.30
N ILE A 248 -6.31 7.79 -1.76
CA ILE A 248 -7.08 8.89 -2.35
C ILE A 248 -7.87 8.40 -3.57
N LEU A 249 -7.20 7.72 -4.50
CA LEU A 249 -7.83 7.22 -5.73
C LEU A 249 -8.97 6.23 -5.46
N VAL A 250 -8.83 5.37 -4.44
CA VAL A 250 -9.91 4.46 -4.01
C VAL A 250 -11.10 5.23 -3.48
N ASN A 251 -10.88 6.23 -2.62
CA ASN A 251 -11.97 6.99 -1.99
C ASN A 251 -12.74 7.85 -3.00
N ILE A 252 -12.09 8.38 -4.02
CA ILE A 252 -12.78 9.15 -5.09
C ILE A 252 -13.33 8.25 -6.22
N GLY A 253 -13.14 6.93 -6.13
CA GLY A 253 -13.62 5.97 -7.12
C GLY A 253 -12.79 5.90 -8.40
N LEU A 254 -11.51 6.31 -8.39
CA LEU A 254 -10.59 6.22 -9.53
C LEU A 254 -9.64 5.01 -9.45
N PHE A 255 -9.83 4.15 -8.46
CA PHE A 255 -9.09 2.89 -8.32
C PHE A 255 -9.97 1.84 -7.64
N PRO A 256 -9.81 0.54 -7.95
CA PRO A 256 -10.60 -0.52 -7.33
C PRO A 256 -10.41 -0.57 -5.80
N THR A 257 -11.47 -0.87 -5.08
CA THR A 257 -11.45 -0.93 -3.60
C THR A 257 -10.40 -1.90 -3.09
N LYS A 258 -9.58 -1.43 -2.15
CA LYS A 258 -8.50 -2.17 -1.50
C LYS A 258 -8.38 -1.75 -0.04
N GLY A 259 -8.07 -2.72 0.81
CA GLY A 259 -7.79 -2.52 2.23
C GLY A 259 -6.39 -1.93 2.45
N MET A 260 -6.25 -0.62 2.39
CA MET A 260 -5.00 0.09 2.69
C MET A 260 -5.29 1.42 3.37
N GLY A 261 -4.85 1.56 4.60
CA GLY A 261 -5.07 2.78 5.37
C GLY A 261 -4.27 3.98 4.84
N LEU A 262 -4.78 5.18 5.12
CA LEU A 262 -4.10 6.45 4.87
C LEU A 262 -2.97 6.62 5.90
N PRO A 263 -1.70 6.83 5.49
CA PRO A 263 -0.58 7.02 6.40
C PRO A 263 -0.87 8.08 7.48
N PHE A 264 -0.52 7.79 8.74
CA PHE A 264 -0.72 8.64 9.93
C PHE A 264 -2.16 8.91 10.35
N ILE A 265 -3.18 8.62 9.56
CA ILE A 265 -4.58 8.99 9.83
C ILE A 265 -5.47 7.77 10.04
N SER A 266 -5.36 6.74 9.18
CA SER A 266 -6.18 5.55 9.32
C SER A 266 -5.93 4.81 10.62
N TYR A 267 -6.99 4.27 11.18
CA TYR A 267 -6.90 3.35 12.30
C TYR A 267 -6.20 2.06 11.89
N GLY A 268 -5.08 1.74 12.54
CA GLY A 268 -4.34 0.51 12.27
C GLY A 268 -3.03 0.47 13.08
N GLY A 269 -2.96 -0.42 14.07
CA GLY A 269 -1.81 -0.51 14.98
C GLY A 269 -0.48 -0.71 14.25
N THR A 270 -0.41 -1.66 13.32
CA THR A 270 0.80 -1.94 12.54
C THR A 270 1.17 -0.77 11.64
N ASN A 271 0.18 -0.22 10.92
CA ASN A 271 0.40 0.89 10.00
C ASN A 271 0.97 2.11 10.74
N LEU A 272 0.34 2.52 11.85
CA LEU A 272 0.82 3.64 12.66
C LEU A 272 2.22 3.38 13.23
N LEU A 273 2.46 2.18 13.80
CA LEU A 273 3.76 1.82 14.35
C LEU A 273 4.86 1.94 13.29
N LEU A 274 4.65 1.41 12.09
CA LEU A 274 5.61 1.50 11.01
C LEU A 274 5.80 2.93 10.50
N MET A 275 4.71 3.73 10.38
CA MET A 275 4.81 5.12 9.95
C MET A 275 5.64 5.99 10.91
N PHE A 276 5.62 5.69 12.21
CA PHE A 276 6.47 6.38 13.20
C PHE A 276 7.88 5.80 13.31
N THR A 277 8.15 4.61 12.78
CA THR A 277 9.49 4.02 12.72
C THR A 277 10.23 4.34 11.42
N TYR A 278 9.50 4.80 10.39
CA TYR A 278 10.02 5.29 9.11
C TYR A 278 10.62 6.70 9.25
#